data_ad90a14d72c913759d5146a3c979c4b6
#
_entry.id   ad90a14d72c913759d5146a3c979c4b6
#
_cell.length_a   1.000
_cell.length_b   1.000
_cell.length_c   1.000
_cell.angle_alpha   90.00
_cell.angle_beta   90.00
_cell.angle_gamma   90.00
#
_symmetry.space_group_name_H-M   'P 1'
#
loop_
_entity.id
_entity.type
_entity.pdbx_description
1 polymer ?
#
loop_
_entity_poly.entity_id
_entity_poly.type
_entity_poly.pdbx_seq_one_letter_code
_entity_poly.pdbx_strand_id
1 'polypeptide(L)'
;FLAFRQAVAGYNLIKQKSKSILTLIDFTKSSTEKRLFVFDMEQKKMLYSSVVSHGKNSGENYATSFSNEVGSYKSSLGFYLTGNTYQGRNGYSLLLDGLEKGINDRARERAIVVHGAAYANPSVCKSGRLGRSFGCPALPQALTKPIINTIKGGSVLFIYANNKEYMAKSSILPNQTSQELFTEACESEQTVSAHL
;
A
#
# COMPACT_ATOMS: atom_id res chain seq x y z
N PHE A 1 -0.39 -11.30 -8.29
CA PHE A 1 -0.41 -12.38 -7.28
C PHE A 1 0.68 -12.17 -6.20
N LEU A 2 1.94 -11.92 -6.57
CA LEU A 2 3.06 -11.75 -5.62
C LEU A 2 2.83 -10.60 -4.62
N ALA A 3 2.40 -9.43 -5.09
CA ALA A 3 2.10 -8.28 -4.22
C ALA A 3 1.09 -8.63 -3.11
N PHE A 4 0.04 -9.38 -3.45
CA PHE A 4 -0.98 -9.80 -2.48
C PHE A 4 -0.43 -10.83 -1.48
N ARG A 5 0.36 -11.82 -1.94
CA ARG A 5 1.01 -12.80 -1.03
C ARG A 5 1.90 -12.10 0.00
N GLN A 6 2.73 -11.15 -0.43
CA GLN A 6 3.58 -10.39 0.48
C GLN A 6 2.78 -9.49 1.42
N ALA A 7 1.71 -8.85 0.93
CA ALA A 7 0.81 -8.06 1.76
C ALA A 7 0.20 -8.91 2.90
N VAL A 8 -0.27 -10.13 2.59
CA VAL A 8 -0.84 -11.07 3.57
C VAL A 8 0.23 -11.57 4.54
N ALA A 9 1.42 -11.93 4.04
CA ALA A 9 2.52 -12.37 4.89
C ALA A 9 2.89 -11.31 5.94
N GLY A 10 3.12 -10.07 5.52
CA GLY A 10 3.41 -8.97 6.44
C GLY A 10 2.23 -8.62 7.35
N TYR A 11 1.00 -8.64 6.83
CA TYR A 11 -0.20 -8.43 7.64
C TYR A 11 -0.28 -9.41 8.83
N ASN A 12 0.05 -10.68 8.62
CA ASN A 12 0.02 -11.70 9.67
C ASN A 12 1.10 -11.46 10.75
N LEU A 13 2.26 -10.91 10.37
CA LEU A 13 3.37 -10.63 11.27
C LEU A 13 3.18 -9.36 12.10
N ILE A 14 2.40 -8.39 11.62
CA ILE A 14 2.17 -7.12 12.33
C ILE A 14 1.17 -7.33 13.47
N LYS A 15 1.67 -7.31 14.71
CA LYS A 15 0.86 -7.52 15.94
C LYS A 15 0.11 -6.26 16.40
N GLN A 16 0.61 -5.08 16.03
CA GLN A 16 0.06 -3.78 16.46
C GLN A 16 -1.26 -3.41 15.79
N LYS A 17 -1.67 -4.16 14.76
CA LYS A 17 -2.96 -3.92 14.10
C LYS A 17 -4.13 -4.16 15.04
N SER A 18 -5.14 -3.32 14.96
CA SER A 18 -6.38 -3.42 15.74
C SER A 18 -7.62 -3.64 14.87
N LYS A 19 -7.44 -3.76 13.56
CA LYS A 19 -8.51 -4.03 12.59
C LYS A 19 -8.12 -5.14 11.63
N SER A 20 -9.09 -5.96 11.28
CA SER A 20 -8.96 -7.04 10.27
C SER A 20 -9.04 -6.51 8.83
N ILE A 21 -8.45 -5.33 8.58
CA ILE A 21 -8.45 -4.68 7.27
C ILE A 21 -7.00 -4.60 6.74
N LEU A 22 -6.82 -4.99 5.49
CA LEU A 22 -5.57 -4.87 4.75
C LEU A 22 -5.80 -4.00 3.52
N THR A 23 -5.00 -2.94 3.37
CA THR A 23 -4.94 -2.14 2.15
C THR A 23 -3.65 -2.46 1.40
N LEU A 24 -3.75 -2.84 0.13
CA LEU A 24 -2.62 -3.03 -0.77
C LEU A 24 -2.61 -1.94 -1.84
N ILE A 25 -1.48 -1.27 -2.01
CA ILE A 25 -1.19 -0.40 -3.15
C ILE A 25 -0.08 -1.07 -3.96
N ASP A 26 -0.41 -1.49 -5.19
CA ASP A 26 0.50 -2.20 -6.09
C ASP A 26 1.05 -1.25 -7.16
N PHE A 27 2.23 -0.70 -6.92
CA PHE A 27 2.90 0.21 -7.85
C PHE A 27 3.62 -0.48 -9.02
N THR A 28 3.53 -1.81 -9.14
CA THR A 28 3.92 -2.48 -10.39
C THR A 28 2.93 -2.18 -11.52
N LYS A 29 1.73 -1.70 -11.17
CA LYS A 29 0.68 -1.31 -12.10
C LYS A 29 0.77 0.17 -12.48
N SER A 30 0.28 0.45 -13.69
CA SER A 30 0.11 1.82 -14.18
C SER A 30 -0.78 2.67 -13.26
N SER A 31 -0.56 3.99 -13.22
CA SER A 31 -1.41 4.90 -12.45
C SER A 31 -2.86 4.96 -12.95
N THR A 32 -3.09 4.57 -14.20
CA THR A 32 -4.43 4.53 -14.82
C THR A 32 -5.19 3.24 -14.52
N GLU A 33 -4.53 2.24 -13.94
CA GLU A 33 -5.16 0.99 -13.52
C GLU A 33 -5.61 1.04 -12.05
N LYS A 34 -6.60 0.23 -11.72
CA LYS A 34 -6.93 -0.05 -10.33
C LYS A 34 -5.73 -0.76 -9.68
N ARG A 35 -5.07 -0.08 -8.75
CA ARG A 35 -3.86 -0.53 -8.06
C ARG A 35 -3.87 -0.31 -6.56
N LEU A 36 -4.98 0.23 -6.01
CA LEU A 36 -5.31 0.21 -4.59
C LEU A 36 -6.46 -0.77 -4.38
N PHE A 37 -6.29 -1.66 -3.41
CA PHE A 37 -7.26 -2.68 -3.02
C PHE A 37 -7.41 -2.68 -1.51
N VAL A 38 -8.64 -2.77 -1.01
CA VAL A 38 -8.95 -2.88 0.42
C VAL A 38 -9.65 -4.20 0.66
N PHE A 39 -9.13 -5.00 1.57
CA PHE A 39 -9.63 -6.33 1.93
C PHE A 39 -10.09 -6.36 3.39
N ASP A 40 -11.25 -6.95 3.61
CA ASP A 40 -11.64 -7.49 4.91
C ASP A 40 -11.01 -8.89 5.04
N MET A 41 -10.06 -9.02 5.96
CA MET A 41 -9.28 -10.24 6.14
C MET A 41 -10.04 -11.30 6.94
N GLU A 42 -11.03 -10.90 7.73
CA GLU A 42 -11.91 -11.80 8.48
C GLU A 42 -12.98 -12.42 7.55
N GLN A 43 -13.67 -11.56 6.77
CA GLN A 43 -14.68 -11.99 5.82
C GLN A 43 -14.09 -12.52 4.50
N LYS A 44 -12.75 -12.43 4.31
CA LYS A 44 -12.04 -12.80 3.06
C LYS A 44 -12.64 -12.14 1.81
N LYS A 45 -12.98 -10.86 1.92
CA LYS A 45 -13.69 -10.10 0.90
C LYS A 45 -12.94 -8.84 0.49
N MET A 46 -12.89 -8.55 -0.81
CA MET A 46 -12.44 -7.25 -1.30
C MET A 46 -13.57 -6.22 -1.15
N LEU A 47 -13.30 -5.15 -0.38
CA LEU A 47 -14.25 -4.07 -0.11
C LEU A 47 -14.17 -2.97 -1.16
N TYR A 48 -12.94 -2.58 -1.57
CA TYR A 48 -12.72 -1.51 -2.54
C TYR A 48 -11.61 -1.88 -3.50
N SER A 49 -11.73 -1.37 -4.73
CA SER A 49 -10.63 -1.29 -5.69
C SER A 49 -10.66 0.07 -6.39
N SER A 50 -9.49 0.74 -6.49
CA SER A 50 -9.41 2.11 -7.02
C SER A 50 -8.07 2.36 -7.71
N VAL A 51 -8.05 3.40 -8.56
CA VAL A 51 -6.81 4.07 -8.91
C VAL A 51 -6.28 4.84 -7.70
N VAL A 52 -4.97 5.09 -7.64
CA VAL A 52 -4.33 5.90 -6.60
C VAL A 52 -3.10 6.59 -7.18
N SER A 53 -2.89 7.87 -6.85
CA SER A 53 -1.71 8.62 -7.26
C SER A 53 -0.50 8.29 -6.39
N HIS A 54 0.69 8.48 -6.96
CA HIS A 54 1.99 8.41 -6.27
C HIS A 54 2.70 9.77 -6.29
N GLY A 55 3.86 9.84 -5.65
CA GLY A 55 4.69 11.05 -5.56
C GLY A 55 5.29 11.46 -6.90
N LYS A 56 5.34 12.76 -7.19
CA LYS A 56 5.76 13.29 -8.50
C LYS A 56 7.18 12.88 -8.91
N ASN A 57 8.07 12.69 -7.93
CA ASN A 57 9.45 12.26 -8.17
C ASN A 57 9.60 10.73 -8.13
N SER A 58 8.51 9.98 -7.92
CA SER A 58 8.53 8.51 -8.02
C SER A 58 8.47 7.99 -9.45
N GLY A 59 8.04 8.81 -10.41
CA GLY A 59 7.91 8.45 -11.82
C GLY A 59 6.73 9.13 -12.49
N GLU A 60 6.47 8.78 -13.73
CA GLU A 60 5.38 9.37 -14.52
C GLU A 60 4.10 8.54 -14.38
N ASN A 61 3.89 7.56 -15.26
CA ASN A 61 2.74 6.67 -15.21
C ASN A 61 2.95 5.51 -14.23
N TYR A 62 4.18 5.03 -14.13
CA TYR A 62 4.61 4.00 -13.17
C TYR A 62 5.44 4.63 -12.07
N ALA A 63 5.31 4.13 -10.85
CA ALA A 63 6.19 4.50 -9.74
C ALA A 63 7.39 3.55 -9.72
N THR A 64 8.57 4.08 -10.00
CA THR A 64 9.82 3.32 -10.14
C THR A 64 10.91 3.75 -9.16
N SER A 65 10.73 4.89 -8.48
CA SER A 65 11.71 5.46 -7.55
C SER A 65 11.03 5.83 -6.22
N PHE A 66 11.66 5.45 -5.12
CA PHE A 66 11.11 5.56 -3.77
C PHE A 66 12.11 6.19 -2.80
N SER A 67 11.65 6.82 -1.74
CA SER A 67 12.53 7.45 -0.75
C SER A 67 11.82 7.67 0.58
N ASN A 68 12.59 7.62 1.66
CA ASN A 68 12.16 7.99 3.01
C ASN A 68 12.62 9.41 3.40
N GLU A 69 13.29 10.16 2.49
CA GLU A 69 13.85 11.47 2.79
C GLU A 69 12.80 12.57 2.72
N VAL A 70 12.89 13.53 3.66
CA VAL A 70 12.08 14.75 3.68
C VAL A 70 12.37 15.57 2.42
N GLY A 71 11.32 16.10 1.79
CA GLY A 71 11.48 16.92 0.58
C GLY A 71 11.76 16.15 -0.71
N SER A 72 11.88 14.82 -0.67
CA SER A 72 12.10 14.00 -1.87
C SER A 72 10.95 14.03 -2.87
N TYR A 73 9.74 14.31 -2.40
CA TYR A 73 8.49 14.19 -3.18
C TYR A 73 8.27 12.81 -3.82
N LYS A 74 8.91 11.79 -3.26
CA LYS A 74 8.75 10.39 -3.65
C LYS A 74 7.82 9.67 -2.68
N SER A 75 7.09 8.67 -3.15
CA SER A 75 6.43 7.70 -2.29
C SER A 75 7.46 6.82 -1.59
N SER A 76 7.11 6.25 -0.44
CA SER A 76 7.91 5.22 0.24
C SER A 76 7.19 3.88 0.14
N LEU A 77 7.95 2.80 0.04
CA LEU A 77 7.43 1.43 0.06
C LEU A 77 7.21 0.95 1.49
N GLY A 78 6.64 -0.23 1.62
CA GLY A 78 6.58 -0.96 2.87
C GLY A 78 5.25 -0.88 3.60
N PHE A 79 5.28 -1.34 4.85
CA PHE A 79 4.11 -1.47 5.71
C PHE A 79 3.89 -0.25 6.58
N TYR A 80 2.62 0.09 6.76
CA TYR A 80 2.15 1.18 7.60
C TYR A 80 1.01 0.72 8.49
N LEU A 81 0.88 1.34 9.66
CA LEU A 81 -0.38 1.38 10.40
C LEU A 81 -1.13 2.67 10.06
N THR A 82 -2.43 2.55 9.90
CA THR A 82 -3.31 3.70 9.73
C THR A 82 -3.62 4.32 11.09
N GLY A 83 -3.46 5.62 11.18
CA GLY A 83 -3.72 6.39 12.40
C GLY A 83 -5.11 7.05 12.44
N ASN A 84 -5.15 8.20 13.09
CA ASN A 84 -6.33 9.06 13.17
C ASN A 84 -6.53 9.87 11.89
N THR A 85 -7.73 10.38 11.72
CA THR A 85 -8.09 11.31 10.65
C THR A 85 -8.04 12.76 11.13
N TYR A 86 -7.83 13.68 10.20
CA TYR A 86 -7.91 15.12 10.47
C TYR A 86 -8.41 15.87 9.24
N GLN A 87 -8.85 17.12 9.44
CA GLN A 87 -9.12 18.05 8.36
C GLN A 87 -7.89 18.92 8.14
N GLY A 88 -7.25 18.78 7.01
CA GLY A 88 -6.05 19.52 6.65
C GLY A 88 -6.21 20.28 5.34
N ARG A 89 -5.10 20.78 4.80
CA ARG A 89 -5.07 21.51 3.52
C ARG A 89 -5.62 20.67 2.35
N ASN A 90 -5.46 19.36 2.40
CA ASN A 90 -5.99 18.43 1.40
C ASN A 90 -7.38 17.87 1.77
N GLY A 91 -8.09 18.51 2.69
CA GLY A 91 -9.39 18.06 3.22
C GLY A 91 -9.24 16.88 4.18
N TYR A 92 -10.22 15.97 4.16
CA TYR A 92 -10.26 14.80 5.02
C TYR A 92 -9.13 13.85 4.72
N SER A 93 -8.21 13.70 5.67
CA SER A 93 -6.95 13.02 5.52
C SER A 93 -6.72 11.99 6.63
N LEU A 94 -5.99 10.91 6.31
CA LEU A 94 -5.66 9.82 7.21
C LEU A 94 -4.15 9.77 7.43
N LEU A 95 -3.74 9.82 8.68
CA LEU A 95 -2.34 9.70 9.09
C LEU A 95 -1.82 8.28 8.88
N LEU A 96 -0.55 8.16 8.48
CA LEU A 96 0.14 6.90 8.30
C LEU A 96 1.39 6.85 9.20
N ASP A 97 1.55 5.73 9.91
CA ASP A 97 2.75 5.40 10.68
C ASP A 97 3.55 4.34 9.93
N GLY A 98 4.72 4.69 9.42
CA GLY A 98 5.61 3.75 8.77
C GLY A 98 6.24 2.80 9.77
N LEU A 99 6.24 1.50 9.48
CA LEU A 99 6.68 0.45 10.40
C LEU A 99 8.12 -0.01 10.16
N GLU A 100 8.76 0.44 9.08
CA GLU A 100 10.05 -0.08 8.63
C GLU A 100 11.12 1.01 8.67
N LYS A 101 12.07 0.86 9.61
CA LYS A 101 13.16 1.81 9.84
C LYS A 101 14.03 2.00 8.59
N GLY A 102 14.30 3.25 8.22
CA GLY A 102 15.06 3.62 7.03
C GLY A 102 14.29 3.50 5.71
N ILE A 103 13.07 2.95 5.71
CA ILE A 103 12.24 2.72 4.53
C ILE A 103 11.05 3.68 4.50
N ASN A 104 10.30 3.77 5.60
CA ASN A 104 9.09 4.61 5.69
C ASN A 104 8.83 5.19 7.09
N ASP A 105 9.69 4.94 8.07
CA ASP A 105 9.55 5.39 9.46
C ASP A 105 9.44 6.91 9.61
N ARG A 106 9.88 7.68 8.60
CA ARG A 106 9.73 9.15 8.57
C ARG A 106 8.40 9.62 7.95
N ALA A 107 7.43 8.73 7.77
CA ALA A 107 6.15 9.08 7.14
C ALA A 107 5.44 10.25 7.85
N ARG A 108 5.43 10.27 9.18
CA ARG A 108 4.85 11.37 9.98
C ARG A 108 5.57 12.68 9.76
N GLU A 109 6.91 12.69 9.86
CA GLU A 109 7.77 13.86 9.64
C GLU A 109 7.58 14.43 8.23
N ARG A 110 7.41 13.54 7.24
CA ARG A 110 7.21 13.89 5.84
C ARG A 110 5.76 14.27 5.51
N ALA A 111 4.84 14.24 6.50
CA ALA A 111 3.42 14.45 6.33
C ALA A 111 2.80 13.55 5.24
N ILE A 112 3.23 12.28 5.17
CA ILE A 112 2.67 11.29 4.26
C ILE A 112 1.33 10.81 4.84
N VAL A 113 0.26 11.03 4.09
CA VAL A 113 -1.12 10.73 4.50
C VAL A 113 -1.91 10.17 3.31
N VAL A 114 -3.01 9.46 3.58
CA VAL A 114 -4.02 9.18 2.55
C VAL A 114 -5.00 10.34 2.49
N HIS A 115 -5.20 10.92 1.31
CA HIS A 115 -6.12 12.03 1.12
C HIS A 115 -6.81 11.98 -0.26
N GLY A 116 -7.83 12.78 -0.46
CA GLY A 116 -8.49 12.94 -1.75
C GLY A 116 -7.85 14.04 -2.59
N ALA A 117 -7.87 13.86 -3.92
CA ALA A 117 -7.42 14.92 -4.83
C ALA A 117 -8.13 14.83 -6.19
N ALA A 118 -8.44 15.99 -6.78
CA ALA A 118 -9.05 16.06 -8.10
C ALA A 118 -8.15 15.43 -9.17
N TYR A 119 -6.83 15.59 -9.04
CA TYR A 119 -5.85 15.01 -9.96
C TYR A 119 -5.75 13.47 -9.88
N ALA A 120 -6.36 12.86 -8.87
CA ALA A 120 -6.44 11.39 -8.73
C ALA A 120 -7.79 10.82 -9.23
N ASN A 121 -8.69 11.65 -9.77
CA ASN A 121 -9.96 11.17 -10.30
C ASN A 121 -9.76 10.36 -11.58
N PRO A 122 -10.56 9.29 -11.83
CA PRO A 122 -10.44 8.44 -13.02
C PRO A 122 -10.55 9.21 -14.33
N SER A 123 -11.25 10.35 -14.37
CA SER A 123 -11.33 11.21 -15.56
C SER A 123 -9.97 11.71 -16.03
N VAL A 124 -9.00 11.87 -15.12
CA VAL A 124 -7.64 12.31 -15.44
C VAL A 124 -6.85 11.23 -16.19
N CYS A 125 -7.22 9.95 -16.05
CA CYS A 125 -6.57 8.84 -16.76
C CYS A 125 -6.60 9.00 -18.30
N LYS A 126 -7.57 9.76 -18.82
CA LYS A 126 -7.67 10.05 -20.25
C LYS A 126 -6.44 10.79 -20.83
N SER A 127 -5.66 11.47 -19.99
CA SER A 127 -4.41 12.12 -20.36
C SER A 127 -3.19 11.18 -20.34
N GLY A 128 -3.40 9.87 -20.19
CA GLY A 128 -2.35 8.85 -20.19
C GLY A 128 -1.78 8.50 -18.82
N ARG A 129 -2.03 9.30 -17.76
CA ARG A 129 -1.67 9.02 -16.37
C ARG A 129 -2.52 9.82 -15.39
N LEU A 130 -2.52 9.44 -14.12
CA LEU A 130 -3.03 10.29 -13.03
C LEU A 130 -2.10 11.49 -12.77
N GLY A 131 -2.62 12.52 -12.12
CA GLY A 131 -1.79 13.52 -11.46
C GLY A 131 -0.98 12.88 -10.31
N ARG A 132 -0.03 13.65 -9.76
CA ARG A 132 0.96 13.16 -8.78
C ARG A 132 0.98 14.03 -7.54
N SER A 133 1.20 13.40 -6.39
CA SER A 133 1.32 14.05 -5.08
C SER A 133 2.77 14.46 -4.76
N PHE A 134 3.02 14.89 -3.54
CA PHE A 134 4.37 15.05 -2.99
C PHE A 134 4.84 13.84 -2.15
N GLY A 135 4.32 12.64 -2.48
CA GLY A 135 4.66 11.38 -1.84
C GLY A 135 3.45 10.62 -1.32
N CYS A 136 2.36 11.30 -1.00
CA CYS A 136 1.14 10.74 -0.45
C CYS A 136 0.41 9.80 -1.44
N PRO A 137 -0.22 8.70 -0.98
CA PRO A 137 -1.24 8.03 -1.76
C PRO A 137 -2.50 8.91 -1.84
N ALA A 138 -2.78 9.45 -3.02
CA ALA A 138 -3.95 10.29 -3.22
C ALA A 138 -5.06 9.54 -3.97
N LEU A 139 -6.28 9.62 -3.43
CA LEU A 139 -7.47 8.91 -3.88
C LEU A 139 -8.38 9.79 -4.75
N PRO A 140 -9.23 9.19 -5.60
CA PRO A 140 -10.37 9.88 -6.17
C PRO A 140 -11.25 10.52 -5.08
N GLN A 141 -11.68 11.75 -5.29
CA GLN A 141 -12.44 12.50 -4.30
C GLN A 141 -13.71 11.75 -3.82
N ALA A 142 -14.42 11.10 -4.73
CA ALA A 142 -15.64 10.35 -4.41
C ALA A 142 -15.39 9.13 -3.50
N LEU A 143 -14.20 8.53 -3.56
CA LEU A 143 -13.83 7.34 -2.80
C LEU A 143 -13.05 7.67 -1.52
N THR A 144 -12.62 8.92 -1.34
CA THR A 144 -11.77 9.31 -0.20
C THR A 144 -12.42 9.03 1.14
N LYS A 145 -13.60 9.57 1.39
CA LYS A 145 -14.29 9.41 2.68
C LYS A 145 -14.71 7.96 2.96
N PRO A 146 -15.31 7.21 2.01
CA PRO A 146 -15.63 5.80 2.20
C PRO A 146 -14.40 4.96 2.54
N ILE A 147 -13.33 5.06 1.74
CA ILE A 147 -12.11 4.27 1.96
C ILE A 147 -11.45 4.64 3.29
N ILE A 148 -11.21 5.92 3.57
CA ILE A 148 -10.59 6.37 4.82
C ILE A 148 -11.39 5.89 6.03
N ASN A 149 -12.72 6.00 6.03
CA ASN A 149 -13.55 5.54 7.14
C ASN A 149 -13.44 4.03 7.39
N THR A 150 -13.23 3.24 6.35
CA THR A 150 -13.04 1.79 6.46
C THR A 150 -11.67 1.47 7.05
N ILE A 151 -10.60 2.12 6.55
CA ILE A 151 -9.22 1.74 6.88
C ILE A 151 -8.63 2.46 8.09
N LYS A 152 -9.21 3.58 8.58
CA LYS A 152 -8.67 4.38 9.70
C LYS A 152 -8.60 3.60 11.02
N GLY A 153 -7.64 3.95 11.87
CA GLY A 153 -7.57 3.48 13.26
C GLY A 153 -7.05 2.06 13.40
N GLY A 154 -5.82 1.82 12.95
CA GLY A 154 -5.07 0.58 13.23
C GLY A 154 -5.23 -0.54 12.21
N SER A 155 -5.60 -0.25 10.97
CA SER A 155 -5.49 -1.22 9.87
C SER A 155 -4.09 -1.23 9.27
N VAL A 156 -3.73 -2.30 8.56
CA VAL A 156 -2.46 -2.41 7.83
C VAL A 156 -2.63 -1.85 6.42
N LEU A 157 -1.69 -1.02 5.99
CA LEU A 157 -1.55 -0.57 4.61
C LEU A 157 -0.16 -0.96 4.11
N PHE A 158 -0.10 -1.60 2.95
CA PHE A 158 1.14 -2.00 2.30
C PHE A 158 1.28 -1.35 0.93
N ILE A 159 2.41 -0.67 0.72
CA ILE A 159 2.79 -0.10 -0.58
C ILE A 159 3.88 -0.98 -1.17
N TYR A 160 3.53 -1.66 -2.25
CA TYR A 160 4.37 -2.61 -2.95
C TYR A 160 4.88 -2.08 -4.28
N ALA A 161 6.13 -2.40 -4.60
CA ALA A 161 6.70 -2.36 -5.94
C ALA A 161 7.68 -3.52 -6.10
N ASN A 162 7.97 -3.92 -7.33
CA ASN A 162 9.03 -4.90 -7.60
C ASN A 162 10.40 -4.23 -7.43
N ASN A 163 10.81 -4.05 -6.18
CA ASN A 163 12.04 -3.37 -5.78
C ASN A 163 12.92 -4.30 -4.95
N LYS A 164 14.03 -4.77 -5.54
CA LYS A 164 14.94 -5.73 -4.90
C LYS A 164 15.58 -5.16 -3.63
N GLU A 165 15.88 -3.87 -3.59
CA GLU A 165 16.48 -3.21 -2.43
C GLU A 165 15.50 -3.20 -1.24
N TYR A 166 14.24 -2.87 -1.49
CA TYR A 166 13.18 -2.96 -0.47
C TYR A 166 13.05 -4.40 0.05
N MET A 167 12.96 -5.36 -0.86
CA MET A 167 12.80 -6.77 -0.49
C MET A 167 13.96 -7.29 0.39
N ALA A 168 15.18 -6.83 0.12
CA ALA A 168 16.36 -7.21 0.90
C ALA A 168 16.45 -6.50 2.27
N LYS A 169 15.84 -5.30 2.40
CA LYS A 169 15.92 -4.46 3.61
C LYS A 169 14.70 -4.53 4.51
N SER A 170 13.58 -5.06 4.01
CA SER A 170 12.34 -5.13 4.79
C SER A 170 12.56 -5.91 6.09
N SER A 171 12.17 -5.31 7.21
CA SER A 171 12.18 -5.97 8.52
C SER A 171 10.92 -6.79 8.80
N ILE A 172 9.92 -6.69 7.92
CA ILE A 172 8.62 -7.35 8.09
C ILE A 172 8.46 -8.52 7.12
N LEU A 173 8.91 -8.37 5.86
CA LEU A 173 8.83 -9.47 4.92
C LEU A 173 9.87 -10.56 5.26
N PRO A 174 9.49 -11.84 5.23
CA PRO A 174 10.44 -12.92 5.40
C PRO A 174 11.49 -12.89 4.28
N ASN A 175 12.74 -13.22 4.62
CA ASN A 175 13.83 -13.33 3.64
C ASN A 175 13.47 -14.32 2.53
N GLN A 176 14.00 -14.11 1.31
CA GLN A 176 13.67 -14.94 0.13
C GLN A 176 13.83 -16.45 0.37
N THR A 177 14.83 -16.86 1.14
CA THR A 177 15.04 -18.26 1.55
C THR A 177 13.85 -18.84 2.32
N SER A 178 13.16 -18.02 3.15
CA SER A 178 11.95 -18.45 3.87
C SER A 178 10.72 -18.46 2.97
N GLN A 179 10.71 -17.68 1.88
CA GLN A 179 9.61 -17.68 0.91
C GLN A 179 9.59 -18.93 0.04
N GLU A 180 10.75 -19.45 -0.32
CA GLU A 180 10.88 -20.72 -1.06
C GLU A 180 10.37 -21.90 -0.24
N LEU A 181 10.72 -21.98 1.05
CA LEU A 181 10.23 -23.00 1.98
C LEU A 181 8.71 -22.95 2.19
N PHE A 182 8.11 -21.76 2.23
CA PHE A 182 6.64 -21.62 2.31
C PHE A 182 5.93 -22.01 1.01
N THR A 183 6.57 -21.83 -0.14
CA THR A 183 6.01 -22.25 -1.43
C THR A 183 6.01 -23.77 -1.54
N GLU A 184 7.10 -24.44 -1.17
CA GLU A 184 7.21 -25.90 -1.16
C GLU A 184 6.25 -26.56 -0.17
N ALA A 185 6.06 -25.97 1.03
CA ALA A 185 5.09 -26.48 2.00
C ALA A 185 3.64 -26.38 1.51
N CYS A 186 3.29 -25.30 0.82
CA CYS A 186 1.93 -25.08 0.29
C CYS A 186 1.63 -25.99 -0.94
N GLU A 187 2.64 -26.28 -1.75
CA GLU A 187 2.52 -27.23 -2.88
C GLU A 187 2.43 -28.68 -2.40
N SER A 188 3.12 -29.04 -1.31
CA SER A 188 3.04 -30.37 -0.72
C SER A 188 1.68 -30.67 -0.08
N GLU A 189 1.01 -29.69 0.51
CA GLU A 189 -0.35 -29.87 1.06
C GLU A 189 -1.42 -30.02 -0.02
N GLN A 190 -1.24 -29.40 -1.19
CA GLN A 190 -2.18 -29.56 -2.32
C GLN A 190 -2.04 -30.92 -3.02
N THR A 191 -0.86 -31.50 -3.04
CA THR A 191 -0.64 -32.84 -3.62
C THR A 191 -1.18 -33.98 -2.75
N VAL A 192 -1.21 -33.81 -1.44
CA VAL A 192 -1.78 -34.81 -0.51
C VAL A 192 -3.31 -34.80 -0.54
N SER A 193 -3.96 -33.66 -0.80
CA SER A 193 -5.42 -33.55 -0.88
C SER A 193 -6.01 -34.04 -2.21
N ALA A 194 -5.19 -34.28 -3.23
CA ALA A 194 -5.64 -34.76 -4.54
C ALA A 194 -5.60 -36.32 -4.66
N HIS A 195 -5.22 -37.01 -3.60
CA HIS A 195 -5.07 -38.49 -3.58
C HIS A 195 -5.91 -39.15 -2.48
N LEU A 196 -6.91 -38.46 -1.95
CA LEU A 196 -7.99 -38.98 -1.12
C LEU A 196 -9.35 -38.71 -1.79
#